data_05ba0944c25f33326a7231793b57616e
#
_entry.id   05ba0944c25f33326a7231793b57616e
#
_cell.length_a   1.000
_cell.length_b   1.000
_cell.length_c   1.000
_cell.angle_alpha   90.00
_cell.angle_beta   90.00
_cell.angle_gamma   90.00
#
_symmetry.space_group_name_H-M   'P 1'
#
loop_
_entity.id
_entity.type
_entity.pdbx_description
1 polymer ?
#
loop_
_entity_poly.entity_id
_entity_poly.type
_entity_poly.pdbx_seq_one_letter_code
_entity_poly.pdbx_strand_id
1 'polypeptide(L)'
;GGDLLVNSVGYVALTAEQQTEMESRLAGEAPVACGPAGSISIAGSSTVLPLAEAWAETYQEACPDISVTVESGGSSSGAGRVCANSAKGTPVDIGDMSRDWKATEASRQANGFVLDCLVGDTTRDAAQFQVAIDGLSVVVKKGGAADTCVSGMGGVTPDQLRWMFSAETAAELTTAGLDMSEITPNGDGNDATHKWSELDASCPDAEIALAYPDAASGTYEYFFEAVLHEAEQGFRAGQQSSDDNVLVNTVTGDEAAVGYFGYAYYQENLATLTALPVKNSDGNFVAPDATTVRDGSYNPLSRPLFMNLLVDASTLEDTLPFMHFGLFTDAGQAK
;
A
#
# COMPACT_ATOMS: atom_id res chain seq x y z
N GLY A 1 -7.87 18.76 -12.23
CA GLY A 1 -8.11 19.16 -10.85
C GLY A 1 -8.22 18.01 -9.87
N GLY A 2 -8.46 16.77 -10.32
CA GLY A 2 -8.76 15.63 -9.45
C GLY A 2 -7.60 15.00 -8.66
N ASP A 3 -6.37 15.45 -8.88
CA ASP A 3 -5.19 14.78 -8.31
C ASP A 3 -4.80 15.31 -6.92
N LEU A 4 -5.46 16.38 -6.42
CA LEU A 4 -4.95 17.13 -5.26
C LEU A 4 -5.18 16.43 -3.92
N LEU A 5 -6.36 15.87 -3.66
CA LEU A 5 -6.64 15.23 -2.36
C LEU A 5 -5.89 13.89 -2.22
N VAL A 6 -5.91 13.06 -3.25
CA VAL A 6 -5.17 11.78 -3.28
C VAL A 6 -3.68 12.03 -3.03
N ASN A 7 -3.11 13.06 -3.68
CA ASN A 7 -1.71 13.44 -3.50
C ASN A 7 -1.42 14.06 -2.12
N SER A 8 -2.39 14.75 -1.50
CA SER A 8 -2.19 15.37 -0.18
C SER A 8 -2.01 14.36 0.96
N VAL A 9 -2.54 13.15 0.79
CA VAL A 9 -2.38 12.03 1.73
C VAL A 9 -1.28 11.06 1.29
N GLY A 10 -0.48 11.42 0.28
CA GLY A 10 0.71 10.69 -0.10
C GLY A 10 0.53 9.60 -1.15
N TYR A 11 -0.60 9.55 -1.84
CA TYR A 11 -0.87 8.57 -2.90
C TYR A 11 -0.76 9.16 -4.30
N VAL A 12 -0.70 8.30 -5.30
CA VAL A 12 -0.72 8.68 -6.70
C VAL A 12 -2.15 8.59 -7.23
N ALA A 13 -2.63 9.69 -7.83
CA ALA A 13 -3.98 9.73 -8.39
C ALA A 13 -4.14 8.79 -9.60
N LEU A 14 -5.36 8.33 -9.83
CA LEU A 14 -5.71 7.48 -10.99
C LEU A 14 -5.44 8.21 -12.31
N THR A 15 -5.13 7.45 -13.36
CA THR A 15 -5.08 7.99 -14.73
C THR A 15 -6.47 8.37 -15.23
N ALA A 16 -6.54 9.17 -16.30
CA ALA A 16 -7.81 9.49 -16.95
C ALA A 16 -8.56 8.23 -17.46
N GLU A 17 -7.83 7.21 -17.92
CA GLU A 17 -8.42 5.93 -18.33
C GLU A 17 -9.01 5.17 -17.15
N GLN A 18 -8.26 5.11 -16.02
CA GLN A 18 -8.75 4.47 -14.79
C GLN A 18 -9.96 5.20 -14.21
N GLN A 19 -9.95 6.55 -14.22
CA GLN A 19 -11.10 7.35 -13.83
C GLN A 19 -12.31 7.07 -14.72
N THR A 20 -12.13 7.03 -16.05
CA THR A 20 -13.20 6.70 -17.00
C THR A 20 -13.75 5.30 -16.78
N GLU A 21 -12.90 4.32 -16.45
CA GLU A 21 -13.35 2.98 -16.09
C GLU A 21 -14.20 3.00 -14.83
N MET A 22 -13.78 3.72 -13.78
CA MET A 22 -14.57 3.85 -12.55
C MET A 22 -15.90 4.58 -12.82
N GLU A 23 -15.91 5.66 -13.62
CA GLU A 23 -17.13 6.31 -14.09
C GLU A 23 -18.08 5.33 -14.77
N SER A 24 -17.57 4.46 -15.63
CA SER A 24 -18.40 3.46 -16.33
C SER A 24 -19.06 2.46 -15.39
N ARG A 25 -18.41 2.16 -14.26
CA ARG A 25 -18.96 1.30 -13.19
C ARG A 25 -20.07 1.99 -12.40
N LEU A 26 -20.01 3.32 -12.30
CA LEU A 26 -21.04 4.16 -11.67
C LEU A 26 -22.15 4.60 -12.66
N ALA A 27 -21.94 4.40 -13.97
CA ALA A 27 -22.86 4.84 -15.02
C ALA A 27 -24.15 4.01 -15.04
N GLY A 28 -25.20 4.59 -14.58
CA GLY A 28 -26.55 4.03 -14.48
C GLY A 28 -27.36 4.76 -13.41
N GLU A 29 -26.66 5.41 -12.49
CA GLU A 29 -27.23 6.24 -11.43
C GLU A 29 -26.88 7.71 -11.74
N ALA A 30 -27.87 8.57 -11.83
CA ALA A 30 -27.60 10.02 -11.95
C ALA A 30 -26.89 10.48 -10.66
N PRO A 31 -25.73 11.14 -10.74
CA PRO A 31 -25.03 11.56 -9.53
C PRO A 31 -25.91 12.51 -8.72
N VAL A 32 -26.31 12.10 -7.54
CA VAL A 32 -26.95 12.95 -6.55
C VAL A 32 -25.83 13.69 -5.82
N ALA A 33 -25.94 14.99 -5.65
CA ALA A 33 -24.92 15.76 -4.96
C ALA A 33 -24.66 15.26 -3.54
N CYS A 34 -25.72 14.81 -2.85
CA CYS A 34 -25.67 14.09 -1.58
C CYS A 34 -26.62 12.90 -1.63
N GLY A 35 -26.31 11.82 -0.92
CA GLY A 35 -27.26 10.73 -0.65
C GLY A 35 -28.41 11.21 0.25
N PRO A 36 -29.41 10.37 0.50
CA PRO A 36 -30.42 10.63 1.51
C PRO A 36 -29.79 10.77 2.90
N ALA A 37 -30.50 11.41 3.83
CA ALA A 37 -29.99 11.54 5.21
C ALA A 37 -29.78 10.13 5.82
N GLY A 38 -28.55 9.87 6.29
CA GLY A 38 -28.18 8.53 6.76
C GLY A 38 -26.78 8.43 7.33
N SER A 39 -26.27 7.20 7.35
CA SER A 39 -24.91 6.93 7.81
C SER A 39 -24.21 5.98 6.85
N ILE A 40 -22.93 6.22 6.61
CA ILE A 40 -22.03 5.34 5.86
C ILE A 40 -20.96 4.81 6.82
N SER A 41 -20.80 3.51 6.87
CA SER A 41 -19.76 2.85 7.65
C SER A 41 -18.67 2.28 6.73
N ILE A 42 -17.42 2.64 7.01
CA ILE A 42 -16.25 2.21 6.24
C ILE A 42 -15.29 1.51 7.19
N ALA A 43 -14.71 0.38 6.79
CA ALA A 43 -13.65 -0.24 7.56
C ALA A 43 -12.73 -1.09 6.70
N GLY A 44 -11.45 -1.18 7.11
CA GLY A 44 -10.50 -2.09 6.46
C GLY A 44 -9.06 -1.63 6.54
N SER A 45 -8.44 -1.45 5.39
CA SER A 45 -7.01 -1.20 5.26
C SER A 45 -6.55 0.06 5.97
N SER A 46 -5.51 -0.07 6.79
CA SER A 46 -4.82 1.07 7.40
C SER A 46 -4.17 1.99 6.36
N THR A 47 -3.84 1.46 5.19
CA THR A 47 -3.31 2.25 4.06
C THR A 47 -4.39 3.12 3.41
N VAL A 48 -5.62 2.62 3.26
CA VAL A 48 -6.73 3.40 2.68
C VAL A 48 -7.32 4.39 3.68
N LEU A 49 -7.12 4.16 4.97
CA LEU A 49 -7.69 4.96 6.07
C LEU A 49 -7.52 6.48 5.88
N PRO A 50 -6.32 7.04 5.61
CA PRO A 50 -6.15 8.49 5.47
C PRO A 50 -6.98 9.08 4.30
N LEU A 51 -7.10 8.35 3.20
CA LEU A 51 -7.91 8.76 2.06
C LEU A 51 -9.41 8.72 2.40
N ALA A 52 -9.85 7.64 3.04
CA ALA A 52 -11.24 7.46 3.47
C ALA A 52 -11.66 8.53 4.48
N GLU A 53 -10.80 8.86 5.46
CA GLU A 53 -11.03 9.93 6.43
C GLU A 53 -11.11 11.30 5.76
N ALA A 54 -10.19 11.62 4.84
CA ALA A 54 -10.19 12.89 4.11
C ALA A 54 -11.45 13.05 3.24
N TRP A 55 -11.91 11.98 2.58
CA TRP A 55 -13.16 11.97 1.84
C TRP A 55 -14.38 12.13 2.77
N ALA A 56 -14.38 11.40 3.89
CA ALA A 56 -15.46 11.45 4.88
C ALA A 56 -15.64 12.86 5.46
N GLU A 57 -14.54 13.50 5.88
CA GLU A 57 -14.56 14.88 6.41
C GLU A 57 -15.13 15.85 5.37
N THR A 58 -14.58 15.83 4.14
CA THR A 58 -14.97 16.78 3.09
C THR A 58 -16.40 16.52 2.60
N TYR A 59 -16.83 15.25 2.54
CA TYR A 59 -18.19 14.89 2.15
C TYR A 59 -19.22 15.31 3.19
N GLN A 60 -18.94 15.16 4.47
CA GLN A 60 -19.82 15.60 5.56
C GLN A 60 -19.93 17.13 5.63
N GLU A 61 -18.86 17.87 5.26
CA GLU A 61 -18.95 19.33 5.12
C GLU A 61 -19.92 19.73 3.99
N ALA A 62 -19.89 19.01 2.88
CA ALA A 62 -20.78 19.24 1.73
C ALA A 62 -22.20 18.70 1.94
N CYS A 63 -22.35 17.61 2.70
CA CYS A 63 -23.58 16.86 2.93
C CYS A 63 -23.82 16.65 4.44
N PRO A 64 -24.22 17.70 5.18
CA PRO A 64 -24.26 17.69 6.66
C PRO A 64 -25.32 16.76 7.28
N ASP A 65 -26.25 16.24 6.47
CA ASP A 65 -27.25 15.26 6.91
C ASP A 65 -26.76 13.80 6.81
N ILE A 66 -25.51 13.61 6.30
CA ILE A 66 -24.84 12.30 6.20
C ILE A 66 -23.78 12.21 7.29
N SER A 67 -23.72 11.06 7.98
CA SER A 67 -22.62 10.72 8.89
C SER A 67 -21.76 9.63 8.26
N VAL A 68 -20.45 9.84 8.18
CA VAL A 68 -19.49 8.83 7.70
C VAL A 68 -18.56 8.43 8.83
N THR A 69 -18.47 7.14 9.11
CA THR A 69 -17.53 6.59 10.10
C THR A 69 -16.49 5.73 9.41
N VAL A 70 -15.22 5.90 9.78
CA VAL A 70 -14.10 5.16 9.20
C VAL A 70 -13.32 4.46 10.30
N GLU A 71 -13.03 3.16 10.12
CA GLU A 71 -12.30 2.34 11.08
C GLU A 71 -11.16 1.58 10.40
N SER A 72 -9.99 1.53 11.03
CA SER A 72 -8.87 0.68 10.59
C SER A 72 -9.04 -0.77 11.08
N GLY A 73 -8.47 -1.74 10.36
CA GLY A 73 -8.52 -3.16 10.75
C GLY A 73 -7.82 -4.12 9.76
N GLY A 74 -7.13 -3.56 8.75
CA GLY A 74 -6.46 -4.32 7.69
C GLY A 74 -7.42 -4.79 6.57
N SER A 75 -6.86 -5.08 5.38
CA SER A 75 -7.63 -5.47 4.19
C SER A 75 -8.52 -6.69 4.40
N SER A 76 -8.06 -7.69 5.17
CA SER A 76 -8.88 -8.88 5.49
C SER A 76 -10.08 -8.56 6.40
N SER A 77 -9.98 -7.51 7.22
CA SER A 77 -11.12 -6.99 8.00
C SER A 77 -12.13 -6.30 7.07
N GLY A 78 -11.65 -5.45 6.15
CA GLY A 78 -12.49 -4.80 5.15
C GLY A 78 -13.29 -5.81 4.32
N ALA A 79 -12.60 -6.80 3.73
CA ALA A 79 -13.21 -7.90 2.99
C ALA A 79 -14.27 -8.65 3.82
N GLY A 80 -13.92 -9.05 5.05
CA GLY A 80 -14.83 -9.80 5.91
C GLY A 80 -16.03 -8.99 6.36
N ARG A 81 -15.83 -7.72 6.73
CA ARG A 81 -16.91 -6.88 7.27
C ARG A 81 -17.93 -6.46 6.20
N VAL A 82 -17.50 -6.12 4.98
CA VAL A 82 -18.46 -5.86 3.88
C VAL A 82 -19.24 -7.11 3.50
N CYS A 83 -18.61 -8.28 3.63
CA CYS A 83 -19.26 -9.59 3.44
C CYS A 83 -20.07 -10.08 4.66
N ALA A 84 -20.20 -9.30 5.73
CA ALA A 84 -20.88 -9.67 6.99
C ALA A 84 -20.31 -10.93 7.68
N ASN A 85 -18.99 -11.05 7.73
CA ASN A 85 -18.30 -12.05 8.53
C ASN A 85 -18.22 -11.58 10.00
N SER A 86 -19.01 -12.17 10.88
CA SER A 86 -19.08 -11.77 12.30
C SER A 86 -17.76 -11.97 13.07
N ALA A 87 -16.89 -12.87 12.61
CA ALA A 87 -15.56 -13.05 13.19
C ALA A 87 -14.60 -11.88 12.90
N LYS A 88 -14.94 -11.00 11.95
CA LYS A 88 -14.16 -9.82 11.57
C LYS A 88 -14.70 -8.51 12.16
N GLY A 89 -15.85 -8.54 12.80
CA GLY A 89 -16.48 -7.39 13.45
C GLY A 89 -17.88 -7.05 12.92
N THR A 90 -18.36 -5.86 13.26
CA THR A 90 -19.65 -5.37 12.79
C THR A 90 -19.61 -5.18 11.26
N PRO A 91 -20.63 -5.64 10.52
CA PRO A 91 -20.74 -5.39 9.09
C PRO A 91 -20.67 -3.90 8.74
N VAL A 92 -20.11 -3.59 7.57
CA VAL A 92 -19.97 -2.23 7.06
C VAL A 92 -20.56 -2.11 5.65
N ASP A 93 -20.81 -0.86 5.23
CA ASP A 93 -21.32 -0.52 3.91
C ASP A 93 -20.22 -0.52 2.86
N ILE A 94 -19.00 -0.13 3.26
CA ILE A 94 -17.81 -0.09 2.42
C ILE A 94 -16.65 -0.82 3.14
N GLY A 95 -16.09 -1.83 2.47
CA GLY A 95 -14.87 -2.50 2.91
C GLY A 95 -13.67 -1.98 2.11
N ASP A 96 -12.76 -1.25 2.72
CA ASP A 96 -11.58 -0.76 2.03
C ASP A 96 -10.40 -1.74 2.11
N MET A 97 -9.64 -1.81 1.02
CA MET A 97 -8.58 -2.80 0.85
C MET A 97 -7.39 -2.22 0.07
N SER A 98 -6.19 -2.58 0.46
CA SER A 98 -4.94 -2.21 -0.21
C SER A 98 -4.37 -3.35 -1.07
N ARG A 99 -5.19 -4.28 -1.45
CA ARG A 99 -4.94 -5.42 -2.35
C ARG A 99 -6.23 -5.87 -3.01
N ASP A 100 -6.12 -6.65 -4.05
CA ASP A 100 -7.28 -7.32 -4.62
C ASP A 100 -7.82 -8.41 -3.67
N TRP A 101 -9.03 -8.88 -3.93
CA TRP A 101 -9.67 -9.97 -3.21
C TRP A 101 -8.86 -11.28 -3.36
N LYS A 102 -8.68 -11.99 -2.26
CA LYS A 102 -8.18 -13.37 -2.31
C LYS A 102 -9.28 -14.29 -2.86
N ALA A 103 -8.90 -15.30 -3.64
CA ALA A 103 -9.86 -16.28 -4.18
C ALA A 103 -10.66 -17.04 -3.10
N THR A 104 -10.16 -17.04 -1.86
CA THR A 104 -10.86 -17.60 -0.69
C THR A 104 -11.85 -16.63 -0.04
N GLU A 105 -11.79 -15.35 -0.37
CA GLU A 105 -12.64 -14.30 0.20
C GLU A 105 -13.87 -14.02 -0.66
N ALA A 106 -13.69 -13.97 -1.99
CA ALA A 106 -14.77 -13.73 -2.94
C ALA A 106 -14.47 -14.31 -4.32
N SER A 107 -15.50 -14.48 -5.13
CA SER A 107 -15.41 -14.85 -6.55
C SER A 107 -15.92 -13.73 -7.44
N ARG A 108 -15.14 -13.37 -8.47
CA ARG A 108 -15.46 -12.27 -9.38
C ARG A 108 -16.53 -12.67 -10.38
N GLN A 109 -17.59 -11.88 -10.49
CA GLN A 109 -18.65 -12.08 -11.49
C GLN A 109 -18.20 -11.73 -12.92
N ALA A 110 -18.98 -12.11 -13.91
CA ALA A 110 -18.66 -11.90 -15.33
C ALA A 110 -18.55 -10.43 -15.75
N ASN A 111 -19.15 -9.49 -15.00
CA ASN A 111 -19.02 -8.04 -15.22
C ASN A 111 -17.65 -7.47 -14.82
N GLY A 112 -16.82 -8.25 -14.09
CA GLY A 112 -15.45 -7.93 -13.75
C GLY A 112 -15.25 -7.04 -12.52
N PHE A 113 -16.31 -6.45 -11.94
CA PHE A 113 -16.20 -5.56 -10.78
C PHE A 113 -17.12 -5.91 -9.61
N VAL A 114 -18.15 -6.74 -9.81
CA VAL A 114 -18.96 -7.30 -8.71
C VAL A 114 -18.36 -8.65 -8.30
N LEU A 115 -18.36 -8.90 -7.01
CA LEU A 115 -17.83 -10.12 -6.41
C LEU A 115 -18.87 -10.74 -5.48
N ASP A 116 -19.03 -12.06 -5.60
CA ASP A 116 -19.83 -12.87 -4.69
C ASP A 116 -18.97 -13.14 -3.45
N CYS A 117 -19.41 -12.73 -2.26
CA CYS A 117 -18.74 -12.98 -1.00
C CYS A 117 -18.71 -14.48 -0.64
N LEU A 118 -17.54 -15.01 -0.29
CA LEU A 118 -17.34 -16.40 0.15
C LEU A 118 -17.10 -16.53 1.66
N VAL A 119 -16.71 -15.43 2.32
CA VAL A 119 -16.31 -15.43 3.74
C VAL A 119 -17.39 -14.90 4.68
N GLY A 120 -18.54 -14.45 4.17
CA GLY A 120 -19.63 -13.89 4.97
C GLY A 120 -20.50 -14.94 5.65
N ASP A 121 -21.19 -14.55 6.71
CA ASP A 121 -22.19 -15.39 7.39
C ASP A 121 -23.53 -15.39 6.60
N THR A 122 -23.67 -14.48 5.65
CA THR A 122 -24.83 -14.34 4.75
C THR A 122 -24.38 -14.14 3.31
N THR A 123 -25.22 -14.48 2.34
CA THR A 123 -24.93 -14.20 0.93
C THR A 123 -24.96 -12.69 0.70
N ARG A 124 -23.86 -12.13 0.22
CA ARG A 124 -23.69 -10.71 -0.14
C ARG A 124 -22.82 -10.59 -1.37
N ASP A 125 -23.00 -9.50 -2.08
CA ASP A 125 -22.16 -9.10 -3.19
C ASP A 125 -21.47 -7.77 -2.84
N ALA A 126 -20.25 -7.59 -3.31
CA ALA A 126 -19.51 -6.34 -3.19
C ALA A 126 -19.10 -5.81 -4.56
N ALA A 127 -19.24 -4.51 -4.79
CA ALA A 127 -18.77 -3.84 -6.00
C ALA A 127 -17.41 -3.17 -5.72
N GLN A 128 -16.36 -3.57 -6.46
CA GLN A 128 -14.99 -3.08 -6.28
C GLN A 128 -14.72 -1.84 -7.13
N PHE A 129 -14.21 -0.80 -6.48
CA PHE A 129 -13.74 0.43 -7.11
C PHE A 129 -12.28 0.69 -6.73
N GLN A 130 -11.43 0.90 -7.73
CA GLN A 130 -10.06 1.38 -7.48
C GLN A 130 -10.13 2.89 -7.20
N VAL A 131 -9.57 3.32 -6.07
CA VAL A 131 -9.68 4.72 -5.60
C VAL A 131 -8.36 5.47 -5.66
N ALA A 132 -7.24 4.76 -5.55
CA ALA A 132 -5.90 5.34 -5.64
C ALA A 132 -4.86 4.26 -5.98
N ILE A 133 -3.61 4.67 -6.07
CA ILE A 133 -2.45 3.79 -6.17
C ILE A 133 -1.46 4.21 -5.09
N ASP A 134 -1.07 3.26 -4.26
CA ASP A 134 -0.04 3.42 -3.25
C ASP A 134 1.32 2.99 -3.80
N GLY A 135 2.38 3.69 -3.42
CA GLY A 135 3.75 3.36 -3.77
C GLY A 135 4.67 3.48 -2.56
N LEU A 136 5.54 2.50 -2.37
CA LEU A 136 6.61 2.55 -1.38
C LEU A 136 7.92 2.94 -2.06
N SER A 137 8.79 3.64 -1.34
CA SER A 137 10.15 3.90 -1.78
C SER A 137 11.13 3.29 -0.80
N VAL A 138 11.94 2.35 -1.25
CA VAL A 138 13.11 1.89 -0.51
C VAL A 138 14.25 2.85 -0.83
N VAL A 139 14.85 3.43 0.20
CA VAL A 139 15.76 4.57 0.05
C VAL A 139 17.06 4.39 0.79
N VAL A 140 18.09 5.03 0.26
CA VAL A 140 19.42 5.17 0.87
C VAL A 140 19.84 6.64 0.82
N LYS A 141 20.88 7.01 1.59
CA LYS A 141 21.48 8.35 1.51
C LYS A 141 22.08 8.58 0.13
N LYS A 142 21.67 9.66 -0.51
CA LYS A 142 22.15 10.06 -1.84
C LYS A 142 23.66 10.32 -1.84
N GLY A 143 24.38 9.67 -2.74
CA GLY A 143 25.84 9.75 -2.84
C GLY A 143 26.60 9.02 -1.72
N GLY A 144 25.88 8.30 -0.85
CA GLY A 144 26.49 7.47 0.19
C GLY A 144 27.04 6.15 -0.33
N ALA A 145 27.63 5.38 0.57
CA ALA A 145 28.25 4.10 0.25
C ALA A 145 27.20 3.06 -0.24
N ALA A 146 26.05 3.01 0.40
CA ALA A 146 24.93 2.15 -0.02
C ALA A 146 24.38 2.55 -1.41
N ASP A 147 24.23 3.85 -1.70
CA ASP A 147 23.79 4.34 -3.01
C ASP A 147 24.78 3.95 -4.12
N THR A 148 26.07 4.11 -3.88
CA THR A 148 27.14 3.70 -4.80
C THR A 148 27.10 2.18 -5.07
N CYS A 149 26.91 1.38 -4.02
CA CYS A 149 26.79 -0.07 -4.10
C CYS A 149 25.61 -0.47 -4.98
N VAL A 150 24.39 -0.04 -4.63
CA VAL A 150 23.18 -0.45 -5.37
C VAL A 150 23.16 0.08 -6.80
N SER A 151 23.68 1.29 -7.03
CA SER A 151 23.86 1.83 -8.39
C SER A 151 24.77 0.93 -9.24
N GLY A 152 25.83 0.37 -8.63
CA GLY A 152 26.72 -0.61 -9.28
C GLY A 152 26.04 -1.93 -9.62
N MET A 153 25.10 -2.39 -8.77
CA MET A 153 24.29 -3.59 -8.99
C MET A 153 23.14 -3.36 -9.99
N GLY A 154 22.76 -2.11 -10.25
CA GLY A 154 21.61 -1.73 -11.07
C GLY A 154 20.27 -1.70 -10.33
N GLY A 155 20.24 -2.11 -9.07
CA GLY A 155 19.05 -2.18 -8.23
C GLY A 155 19.10 -3.37 -7.25
N VAL A 156 17.97 -3.64 -6.61
CA VAL A 156 17.79 -4.77 -5.67
C VAL A 156 16.62 -5.66 -6.10
N THR A 157 16.67 -6.93 -5.76
CA THR A 157 15.56 -7.85 -5.97
C THR A 157 14.61 -7.86 -4.77
N PRO A 158 13.33 -8.27 -4.92
CA PRO A 158 12.44 -8.50 -3.79
C PRO A 158 13.01 -9.48 -2.76
N ASP A 159 13.72 -10.53 -3.21
CA ASP A 159 14.37 -11.50 -2.34
C ASP A 159 15.52 -10.89 -1.54
N GLN A 160 16.33 -10.01 -2.16
CA GLN A 160 17.35 -9.23 -1.44
C GLN A 160 16.71 -8.27 -0.43
N LEU A 161 15.57 -7.61 -0.75
CA LEU A 161 14.83 -6.79 0.20
C LEU A 161 14.33 -7.63 1.39
N ARG A 162 13.73 -8.79 1.13
CA ARG A 162 13.29 -9.68 2.20
C ARG A 162 14.46 -10.11 3.07
N TRP A 163 15.57 -10.51 2.49
CA TRP A 163 16.78 -10.85 3.24
C TRP A 163 17.29 -9.67 4.09
N MET A 164 17.31 -8.45 3.55
CA MET A 164 17.77 -7.28 4.32
C MET A 164 16.87 -6.97 5.53
N PHE A 165 15.56 -7.07 5.37
CA PHE A 165 14.59 -6.58 6.36
C PHE A 165 14.00 -7.66 7.26
N SER A 166 13.99 -8.93 6.85
CA SER A 166 13.43 -10.03 7.64
C SER A 166 14.36 -10.49 8.76
N ALA A 167 13.77 -10.90 9.89
CA ALA A 167 14.48 -11.60 10.97
C ALA A 167 14.64 -13.11 10.73
N GLU A 168 14.24 -13.61 9.55
CA GLU A 168 14.42 -15.00 9.15
C GLU A 168 15.92 -15.33 8.96
N THR A 169 16.31 -16.53 9.34
CA THR A 169 17.63 -17.09 9.05
C THR A 169 17.78 -17.42 7.56
N ALA A 170 19.00 -17.50 7.05
CA ALA A 170 19.27 -17.93 5.67
C ALA A 170 18.63 -19.30 5.33
N ALA A 171 18.54 -20.21 6.30
CA ALA A 171 17.90 -21.51 6.14
C ALA A 171 16.37 -21.41 6.01
N GLU A 172 15.74 -20.53 6.78
CA GLU A 172 14.30 -20.25 6.70
C GLU A 172 13.95 -19.54 5.38
N LEU A 173 14.74 -18.55 4.96
CA LEU A 173 14.58 -17.86 3.67
C LEU A 173 14.68 -18.85 2.49
N THR A 174 15.68 -19.76 2.52
CA THR A 174 15.82 -20.83 1.52
C THR A 174 14.61 -21.77 1.53
N THR A 175 14.11 -22.13 2.71
CA THR A 175 12.91 -22.99 2.86
C THR A 175 11.66 -22.27 2.37
N ALA A 176 11.57 -20.95 2.54
CA ALA A 176 10.51 -20.12 2.00
C ALA A 176 10.58 -19.93 0.47
N GLY A 177 11.64 -20.43 -0.18
CA GLY A 177 11.81 -20.43 -1.63
C GLY A 177 12.49 -19.20 -2.20
N LEU A 178 13.19 -18.39 -1.38
CA LEU A 178 13.95 -17.24 -1.87
C LEU A 178 15.14 -17.70 -2.73
N ASP A 179 15.39 -16.93 -3.79
CA ASP A 179 16.62 -17.08 -4.58
C ASP A 179 17.81 -16.44 -3.84
N MET A 180 18.52 -17.27 -3.09
CA MET A 180 19.73 -16.86 -2.36
C MET A 180 20.99 -16.86 -3.24
N SER A 181 20.89 -17.07 -4.54
CA SER A 181 22.08 -17.18 -5.44
C SER A 181 22.83 -15.84 -5.61
N GLU A 182 22.14 -14.73 -5.41
CA GLU A 182 22.71 -13.36 -5.47
C GLU A 182 23.05 -12.80 -4.07
N ILE A 183 23.05 -13.66 -3.03
CA ILE A 183 23.38 -13.28 -1.65
C ILE A 183 24.49 -14.24 -1.18
N THR A 184 25.59 -13.67 -0.73
CA THR A 184 26.72 -14.43 -0.20
C THR A 184 26.85 -14.19 1.31
N PRO A 185 26.12 -14.95 2.16
CA PRO A 185 26.20 -14.79 3.61
C PRO A 185 27.65 -14.82 4.10
N ASN A 186 28.00 -13.96 5.02
CA ASN A 186 29.37 -13.77 5.49
C ASN A 186 29.97 -14.99 6.22
N GLY A 187 29.14 -15.98 6.54
CA GLY A 187 29.56 -17.26 7.12
C GLY A 187 29.96 -17.15 8.61
N ASP A 188 29.71 -16.03 9.27
CA ASP A 188 29.99 -15.85 10.70
C ASP A 188 28.93 -16.50 11.59
N GLY A 189 27.85 -17.03 10.99
CA GLY A 189 26.72 -17.66 11.70
C GLY A 189 25.82 -16.65 12.42
N ASN A 190 25.96 -15.35 12.13
CA ASN A 190 25.18 -14.29 12.74
C ASN A 190 24.13 -13.74 11.77
N ASP A 191 23.01 -14.46 11.65
CA ASP A 191 21.86 -14.01 10.83
C ASP A 191 21.18 -12.74 11.38
N ALA A 192 21.62 -12.21 12.52
CA ALA A 192 21.09 -10.98 13.11
C ALA A 192 21.68 -9.70 12.48
N THR A 193 22.83 -9.80 11.81
CA THR A 193 23.48 -8.67 11.12
C THR A 193 23.79 -9.03 9.68
N HIS A 194 23.43 -8.17 8.76
CA HIS A 194 23.74 -8.30 7.35
C HIS A 194 24.60 -7.14 6.87
N LYS A 195 25.48 -7.40 5.92
CA LYS A 195 26.38 -6.40 5.35
C LYS A 195 26.09 -6.18 3.87
N TRP A 196 26.35 -4.98 3.40
CA TRP A 196 26.24 -4.67 1.97
C TRP A 196 27.13 -5.55 1.09
N SER A 197 28.35 -5.92 1.59
CA SER A 197 29.28 -6.81 0.88
C SER A 197 28.76 -8.24 0.67
N GLU A 198 27.67 -8.64 1.35
CA GLU A 198 27.00 -9.92 1.14
C GLU A 198 26.08 -9.90 -0.08
N LEU A 199 25.65 -8.71 -0.54
CA LEU A 199 24.90 -8.53 -1.79
C LEU A 199 25.83 -8.50 -3.01
N ASP A 200 26.96 -7.81 -2.90
CA ASP A 200 27.99 -7.77 -3.93
C ASP A 200 29.36 -7.46 -3.30
N ALA A 201 30.40 -8.16 -3.72
CA ALA A 201 31.75 -8.01 -3.16
C ALA A 201 32.37 -6.62 -3.39
N SER A 202 31.85 -5.83 -4.32
CA SER A 202 32.27 -4.43 -4.55
C SER A 202 31.63 -3.44 -3.59
N CYS A 203 30.60 -3.86 -2.87
CA CYS A 203 29.91 -3.05 -1.88
C CYS A 203 30.71 -2.92 -0.56
N PRO A 204 30.44 -1.91 0.27
CA PRO A 204 31.16 -1.70 1.51
C PRO A 204 30.98 -2.87 2.49
N ASP A 205 32.05 -3.23 3.20
CA ASP A 205 31.97 -4.17 4.33
C ASP A 205 31.41 -3.44 5.57
N ALA A 206 30.15 -2.99 5.44
CA ALA A 206 29.42 -2.24 6.45
C ALA A 206 28.10 -2.91 6.75
N GLU A 207 27.72 -2.94 8.02
CA GLU A 207 26.42 -3.47 8.46
C GLU A 207 25.27 -2.62 7.88
N ILE A 208 24.22 -3.29 7.41
CA ILE A 208 23.00 -2.65 6.91
C ILE A 208 22.15 -2.19 8.10
N ALA A 209 22.13 -0.88 8.35
CA ALA A 209 21.24 -0.28 9.32
C ALA A 209 19.85 -0.07 8.73
N LEU A 210 18.80 -0.47 9.46
CA LEU A 210 17.42 -0.40 8.98
C LEU A 210 16.65 0.78 9.58
N ALA A 211 15.85 1.46 8.75
CA ALA A 211 14.89 2.48 9.16
C ALA A 211 13.55 2.24 8.48
N TYR A 212 12.47 2.03 9.24
CA TYR A 212 11.16 1.69 8.70
C TYR A 212 10.01 2.11 9.61
N PRO A 213 8.78 2.28 9.06
CA PRO A 213 7.61 2.63 9.84
C PRO A 213 7.33 1.65 10.98
N ASP A 214 6.63 2.09 12.01
CA ASP A 214 6.15 1.19 13.07
C ASP A 214 4.88 0.42 12.65
N ALA A 215 4.50 -0.55 13.47
CA ALA A 215 3.39 -1.47 13.17
C ALA A 215 2.00 -0.80 13.14
N ALA A 216 1.87 0.47 13.51
CA ALA A 216 0.62 1.23 13.36
C ALA A 216 0.45 1.81 11.95
N SER A 217 1.52 1.81 11.14
CA SER A 217 1.55 2.36 9.79
C SER A 217 1.03 1.36 8.75
N GLY A 218 0.16 1.81 7.85
CA GLY A 218 -0.23 1.04 6.65
C GLY A 218 0.93 0.75 5.71
N THR A 219 1.96 1.59 5.72
CA THR A 219 3.21 1.39 4.97
C THR A 219 4.03 0.22 5.54
N TYR A 220 4.06 0.05 6.89
CA TYR A 220 4.62 -1.14 7.53
C TYR A 220 3.89 -2.41 7.09
N GLU A 221 2.56 -2.41 7.19
CA GLU A 221 1.72 -3.55 6.81
C GLU A 221 1.97 -3.93 5.34
N TYR A 222 2.04 -2.93 4.44
CA TYR A 222 2.30 -3.18 3.03
C TYR A 222 3.64 -3.87 2.78
N PHE A 223 4.73 -3.35 3.33
CA PHE A 223 6.05 -3.96 3.14
C PHE A 223 6.09 -5.37 3.75
N PHE A 224 5.45 -5.56 4.90
CA PHE A 224 5.33 -6.85 5.56
C PHE A 224 4.59 -7.89 4.69
N GLU A 225 3.48 -7.49 4.03
CA GLU A 225 2.75 -8.34 3.10
C GLU A 225 3.53 -8.57 1.79
N ALA A 226 4.00 -7.50 1.14
CA ALA A 226 4.52 -7.54 -0.23
C ALA A 226 5.95 -8.08 -0.33
N VAL A 227 6.78 -7.86 0.70
CA VAL A 227 8.19 -8.20 0.70
C VAL A 227 8.51 -9.32 1.69
N LEU A 228 8.03 -9.22 2.94
CA LEU A 228 8.28 -10.26 3.93
C LEU A 228 7.31 -11.44 3.84
N HIS A 229 6.24 -11.33 3.02
CA HIS A 229 5.21 -12.36 2.87
C HIS A 229 4.61 -12.83 4.21
N GLU A 230 4.39 -11.88 5.12
CA GLU A 230 3.85 -12.13 6.47
C GLU A 230 4.71 -13.12 7.29
N ALA A 231 6.05 -13.07 7.12
CA ALA A 231 6.98 -13.95 7.80
C ALA A 231 6.79 -13.92 9.33
N GLU A 232 6.74 -15.09 9.95
CA GLU A 232 6.45 -15.26 11.39
C GLU A 232 7.50 -14.56 12.28
N GLN A 233 8.75 -14.49 11.82
CA GLN A 233 9.88 -13.84 12.49
C GLN A 233 9.81 -12.31 12.42
N GLY A 234 9.03 -11.75 11.49
CA GLY A 234 8.86 -10.32 11.30
C GLY A 234 10.12 -9.61 10.81
N PHE A 235 10.19 -8.33 11.14
CA PHE A 235 11.34 -7.49 10.76
C PHE A 235 12.54 -7.70 11.67
N ARG A 236 13.73 -7.62 11.07
CA ARG A 236 15.00 -7.48 11.79
C ARG A 236 15.04 -6.13 12.55
N ALA A 237 15.80 -6.08 13.64
CA ALA A 237 15.93 -4.87 14.45
C ALA A 237 16.41 -3.65 13.63
N GLY A 238 15.76 -2.51 13.82
CA GLY A 238 16.05 -1.26 13.14
C GLY A 238 15.40 -0.07 13.85
N GLN A 239 15.64 1.14 13.34
CA GLN A 239 14.94 2.33 13.80
C GLN A 239 13.51 2.31 13.28
N GLN A 240 12.55 2.27 14.20
CA GLN A 240 11.13 2.35 13.89
C GLN A 240 10.55 3.71 14.28
N SER A 241 9.64 4.24 13.48
CA SER A 241 8.90 5.47 13.78
C SER A 241 7.63 5.59 12.96
N SER A 242 6.57 6.16 13.56
CA SER A 242 5.39 6.64 12.84
C SER A 242 5.63 8.03 12.18
N ASP A 243 6.73 8.71 12.52
CA ASP A 243 7.13 9.97 11.89
C ASP A 243 8.20 9.70 10.83
N ASP A 244 7.84 9.83 9.55
CA ASP A 244 8.73 9.59 8.43
C ASP A 244 9.94 10.54 8.41
N ASN A 245 9.86 11.72 9.03
CA ASN A 245 11.02 12.60 9.18
C ASN A 245 12.13 11.97 10.04
N VAL A 246 11.76 11.17 11.04
CA VAL A 246 12.73 10.41 11.85
C VAL A 246 13.41 9.37 10.98
N LEU A 247 12.68 8.69 10.11
CA LEU A 247 13.23 7.69 9.18
C LEU A 247 14.16 8.36 8.16
N VAL A 248 13.76 9.48 7.55
CA VAL A 248 14.59 10.29 6.64
C VAL A 248 15.90 10.71 7.33
N ASN A 249 15.82 11.23 8.56
CA ASN A 249 17.01 11.65 9.32
C ASN A 249 17.92 10.46 9.63
N THR A 250 17.38 9.30 9.94
CA THR A 250 18.16 8.08 10.19
C THR A 250 18.91 7.66 8.93
N VAL A 251 18.24 7.57 7.78
CA VAL A 251 18.87 7.19 6.51
C VAL A 251 19.91 8.21 6.06
N THR A 252 19.61 9.50 6.16
CA THR A 252 20.56 10.55 5.74
C THR A 252 21.76 10.70 6.70
N GLY A 253 21.60 10.26 7.95
CA GLY A 253 22.64 10.27 8.98
C GLY A 253 23.67 9.15 8.86
N ASP A 254 23.38 8.07 8.15
CA ASP A 254 24.23 6.89 8.00
C ASP A 254 24.36 6.49 6.52
N GLU A 255 25.60 6.36 6.03
CA GLU A 255 25.89 5.98 4.64
C GLU A 255 25.61 4.51 4.30
N ALA A 256 25.46 3.67 5.33
CA ALA A 256 25.12 2.26 5.23
C ALA A 256 23.64 1.96 5.57
N ALA A 257 22.86 2.97 5.92
CA ALA A 257 21.45 2.79 6.23
C ALA A 257 20.61 2.60 4.96
N VAL A 258 19.60 1.75 5.08
CA VAL A 258 18.49 1.61 4.14
C VAL A 258 17.18 1.76 4.90
N GLY A 259 16.22 2.46 4.31
CA GLY A 259 14.90 2.61 4.89
C GLY A 259 13.82 2.52 3.84
N TYR A 260 12.55 2.50 4.28
CA TYR A 260 11.43 2.67 3.37
C TYR A 260 10.31 3.48 4.01
N PHE A 261 9.55 4.14 3.17
CA PHE A 261 8.35 4.92 3.50
C PHE A 261 7.53 5.20 2.24
N GLY A 262 6.40 5.89 2.38
CA GLY A 262 5.53 6.25 1.26
C GLY A 262 6.25 7.08 0.19
N TYR A 263 5.89 6.87 -1.07
CA TYR A 263 6.49 7.54 -2.23
C TYR A 263 6.45 9.08 -2.13
N ALA A 264 5.41 9.67 -1.53
CA ALA A 264 5.31 11.12 -1.37
C ALA A 264 6.44 11.71 -0.52
N TYR A 265 6.80 11.07 0.59
CA TYR A 265 7.93 11.52 1.43
C TYR A 265 9.27 11.43 0.70
N TYR A 266 9.45 10.41 -0.16
CA TYR A 266 10.63 10.36 -1.02
C TYR A 266 10.67 11.55 -1.97
N GLN A 267 9.54 11.93 -2.59
CA GLN A 267 9.46 13.09 -3.49
C GLN A 267 9.86 14.40 -2.82
N GLU A 268 9.55 14.57 -1.55
CA GLU A 268 9.95 15.76 -0.78
C GLU A 268 11.45 15.77 -0.43
N ASN A 269 12.12 14.60 -0.49
CA ASN A 269 13.49 14.39 -0.04
C ASN A 269 14.49 14.03 -1.15
N LEU A 270 14.15 14.27 -2.42
CA LEU A 270 14.99 13.96 -3.60
C LEU A 270 16.40 14.57 -3.58
N ALA A 271 16.62 15.63 -2.79
CA ALA A 271 17.92 16.28 -2.64
C ALA A 271 18.91 15.44 -1.83
N THR A 272 18.42 14.61 -0.89
CA THR A 272 19.21 13.90 0.13
C THR A 272 19.11 12.38 0.04
N LEU A 273 18.09 11.87 -0.63
CA LEU A 273 17.81 10.44 -0.77
C LEU A 273 17.88 9.98 -2.22
N THR A 274 18.26 8.73 -2.41
CA THR A 274 18.09 7.96 -3.66
C THR A 274 17.15 6.79 -3.38
N ALA A 275 16.10 6.64 -4.18
CA ALA A 275 15.28 5.43 -4.12
C ALA A 275 15.94 4.33 -4.95
N LEU A 276 15.92 3.12 -4.40
CA LEU A 276 16.52 1.95 -5.03
C LEU A 276 15.60 1.44 -6.15
N PRO A 277 16.13 1.20 -7.36
CA PRO A 277 15.39 0.43 -8.36
C PRO A 277 15.14 -0.99 -7.84
N VAL A 278 13.92 -1.48 -7.99
CA VAL A 278 13.51 -2.82 -7.57
C VAL A 278 13.20 -3.66 -8.80
N LYS A 279 13.65 -4.91 -8.80
CA LYS A 279 13.39 -5.85 -9.89
C LYS A 279 11.91 -6.25 -9.88
N ASN A 280 11.21 -5.90 -10.95
CA ASN A 280 9.79 -6.18 -11.10
C ASN A 280 9.51 -7.61 -11.60
N SER A 281 8.23 -7.99 -11.70
CA SER A 281 7.80 -9.31 -12.19
C SER A 281 8.24 -9.62 -13.62
N ASP A 282 8.54 -8.58 -14.44
CA ASP A 282 9.06 -8.74 -15.81
C ASP A 282 10.58 -8.90 -15.85
N GLY A 283 11.25 -8.86 -14.69
CA GLY A 283 12.69 -8.98 -14.55
C GLY A 283 13.48 -7.69 -14.77
N ASN A 284 12.82 -6.55 -14.87
CA ASN A 284 13.46 -5.25 -15.06
C ASN A 284 13.66 -4.54 -13.71
N PHE A 285 14.79 -3.87 -13.54
CA PHE A 285 14.98 -2.94 -12.42
C PHE A 285 14.27 -1.63 -12.71
N VAL A 286 13.30 -1.28 -11.87
CA VAL A 286 12.43 -0.11 -12.01
C VAL A 286 12.56 0.77 -10.77
N ALA A 287 12.85 2.05 -10.95
CA ALA A 287 12.83 3.04 -9.87
C ALA A 287 11.42 3.61 -9.68
N PRO A 288 11.04 4.01 -8.45
CA PRO A 288 9.76 4.65 -8.21
C PRO A 288 9.74 6.07 -8.80
N ASP A 289 8.80 6.31 -9.68
CA ASP A 289 8.37 7.63 -10.12
C ASP A 289 6.84 7.65 -10.29
N ALA A 290 6.26 8.84 -10.54
CA ALA A 290 4.80 8.96 -10.66
C ALA A 290 4.21 8.11 -11.80
N THR A 291 4.99 7.78 -12.82
CA THR A 291 4.56 6.93 -13.94
C THR A 291 4.63 5.47 -13.55
N THR A 292 5.80 5.02 -13.06
CA THR A 292 6.05 3.61 -12.73
C THR A 292 5.22 3.11 -11.55
N VAL A 293 4.92 3.99 -10.58
CA VAL A 293 3.97 3.70 -9.50
C VAL A 293 2.55 3.59 -10.07
N ARG A 294 2.14 4.55 -10.91
CA ARG A 294 0.79 4.62 -11.47
C ARG A 294 0.45 3.48 -12.42
N ASP A 295 1.38 3.09 -13.30
CA ASP A 295 1.15 2.01 -14.27
C ASP A 295 1.43 0.61 -13.71
N GLY A 296 1.88 0.52 -12.45
CA GLY A 296 2.16 -0.73 -11.74
C GLY A 296 3.47 -1.41 -12.18
N SER A 297 4.30 -0.78 -13.01
CA SER A 297 5.59 -1.35 -13.41
C SER A 297 6.60 -1.39 -12.26
N TYR A 298 6.42 -0.55 -11.22
CA TYR A 298 7.19 -0.59 -9.97
C TYR A 298 6.61 -1.61 -8.98
N ASN A 299 6.31 -2.82 -9.43
CA ASN A 299 5.87 -3.90 -8.55
C ASN A 299 7.08 -4.65 -7.94
N PRO A 300 6.96 -5.26 -6.73
CA PRO A 300 5.73 -5.33 -5.91
C PRO A 300 5.48 -4.10 -5.01
N LEU A 301 6.22 -2.99 -5.17
CA LEU A 301 6.17 -1.83 -4.30
C LEU A 301 5.22 -0.72 -4.80
N SER A 302 4.36 -1.02 -5.77
CA SER A 302 3.18 -0.23 -6.11
C SER A 302 1.96 -1.14 -6.12
N ARG A 303 0.85 -0.66 -5.56
CA ARG A 303 -0.40 -1.43 -5.45
C ARG A 303 -1.64 -0.56 -5.60
N PRO A 304 -2.72 -1.07 -6.20
CA PRO A 304 -4.00 -0.40 -6.22
C PRO A 304 -4.66 -0.43 -4.85
N LEU A 305 -5.34 0.68 -4.52
CA LEU A 305 -6.19 0.81 -3.35
C LEU A 305 -7.65 0.73 -3.77
N PHE A 306 -8.46 0.03 -2.99
CA PHE A 306 -9.84 -0.25 -3.33
C PHE A 306 -10.82 0.13 -2.21
N MET A 307 -11.99 0.61 -2.61
CA MET A 307 -13.20 0.61 -1.79
C MET A 307 -14.20 -0.36 -2.41
N ASN A 308 -14.75 -1.25 -1.58
CA ASN A 308 -15.68 -2.30 -1.99
C ASN A 308 -17.03 -2.04 -1.37
N LEU A 309 -18.00 -1.63 -2.18
CA LEU A 309 -19.33 -1.25 -1.74
C LEU A 309 -20.22 -2.49 -1.64
N LEU A 310 -20.99 -2.61 -0.56
CA LEU A 310 -22.05 -3.60 -0.46
C LEU A 310 -23.10 -3.37 -1.55
N VAL A 311 -23.38 -4.40 -2.34
CA VAL A 311 -24.41 -4.35 -3.40
C VAL A 311 -25.77 -4.65 -2.79
N ASP A 312 -26.37 -3.62 -2.19
CA ASP A 312 -27.73 -3.63 -1.66
C ASP A 312 -28.39 -2.29 -2.01
N ALA A 313 -29.61 -2.31 -2.50
CA ALA A 313 -30.27 -1.13 -3.04
C ALA A 313 -30.34 0.04 -2.03
N SER A 314 -30.59 -0.25 -0.76
CA SER A 314 -30.65 0.79 0.28
C SER A 314 -29.25 1.34 0.62
N THR A 315 -28.23 0.50 0.64
CA THR A 315 -26.86 0.92 0.90
C THR A 315 -26.26 1.73 -0.26
N LEU A 316 -26.59 1.34 -1.51
CA LEU A 316 -26.10 2.04 -2.70
C LEU A 316 -26.67 3.45 -2.84
N GLU A 317 -27.87 3.75 -2.31
CA GLU A 317 -28.44 5.11 -2.31
C GLU A 317 -27.55 6.10 -1.53
N ASP A 318 -26.82 5.63 -0.49
CA ASP A 318 -25.92 6.45 0.32
C ASP A 318 -24.47 6.38 -0.19
N THR A 319 -23.99 5.18 -0.55
CA THR A 319 -22.56 4.95 -0.84
C THR A 319 -22.15 5.36 -2.25
N LEU A 320 -23.01 5.26 -3.26
CA LEU A 320 -22.67 5.71 -4.64
C LEU A 320 -22.45 7.22 -4.73
N PRO A 321 -23.29 8.10 -4.11
CA PRO A 321 -22.99 9.52 -4.06
C PRO A 321 -21.68 9.86 -3.37
N PHE A 322 -21.33 9.15 -2.28
CA PHE A 322 -20.04 9.28 -1.60
C PHE A 322 -18.87 8.91 -2.51
N MET A 323 -18.96 7.76 -3.20
CA MET A 323 -17.93 7.33 -4.14
C MET A 323 -17.79 8.29 -5.33
N HIS A 324 -18.92 8.77 -5.87
CA HIS A 324 -18.92 9.76 -6.94
C HIS A 324 -18.26 11.07 -6.47
N PHE A 325 -18.58 11.52 -5.24
CA PHE A 325 -17.97 12.69 -4.64
C PHE A 325 -16.44 12.52 -4.58
N GLY A 326 -15.95 11.44 -3.98
CA GLY A 326 -14.52 11.19 -3.81
C GLY A 326 -13.77 11.07 -5.13
N LEU A 327 -14.33 10.35 -6.11
CA LEU A 327 -13.64 10.05 -7.38
C LEU A 327 -13.72 11.17 -8.42
N PHE A 328 -14.80 11.98 -8.45
CA PHE A 328 -15.10 12.82 -9.62
C PHE A 328 -15.41 14.28 -9.31
N THR A 329 -15.49 14.69 -8.05
CA THR A 329 -15.73 16.10 -7.72
C THR A 329 -14.44 16.83 -7.37
N ASP A 330 -14.36 18.13 -7.72
CA ASP A 330 -13.22 18.97 -7.33
C ASP A 330 -13.08 19.05 -5.79
N ALA A 331 -14.17 18.99 -5.04
CA ALA A 331 -14.17 19.03 -3.59
C ALA A 331 -13.64 17.73 -2.98
N GLY A 332 -14.00 16.56 -3.51
CA GLY A 332 -13.46 15.25 -3.11
C GLY A 332 -11.99 15.07 -3.48
N GLN A 333 -11.50 15.89 -4.39
CA GLN A 333 -10.16 15.78 -4.95
C GLN A 333 -9.25 16.99 -4.64
N ALA A 334 -9.75 18.02 -3.93
CA ALA A 334 -9.16 19.36 -3.91
C ALA A 334 -8.44 19.77 -2.61
N LYS A 335 -7.95 18.85 -1.75
CA LYS A 335 -7.10 19.28 -0.61
C LYS A 335 -5.76 18.61 -0.57
#